data_c0af7e5b5be1026eb06164c2911a421d
#
_entry.id   c0af7e5b5be1026eb06164c2911a421d
#
_cell.length_a   1.000
_cell.length_b   1.000
_cell.length_c   1.000
_cell.angle_alpha   90.00
_cell.angle_beta   90.00
_cell.angle_gamma   90.00
#
_symmetry.space_group_name_H-M   'P 1'
#
loop_
_entity.id
_entity.type
_entity.pdbx_description
1 polymer ?
#
loop_
_entity_poly.entity_id
_entity_poly.type
_entity_poly.pdbx_seq_one_letter_code
_entity_poly.pdbx_strand_id
1 'polypeptide(L)'
;YNGRCFADDPAVVMVELFDENGLFIRRRDWGGLAEPYRTTLRKRWNDFLLDRYGSTEALAAAWGRSGVDPPFSADQRLEQGTVALPTPALSPDSLANTVTAKLQRAVSSDAARFAHRVHRAYYRSMRDCLRREVRLKVPISAVGDFSVVPDLLSVTQELDFVGTNFYWDHPVFRAGRAWQYPYIFHYWNALASTSIEAFGPVLSLSKMSRKPLVVREWNYCFPNPYRAGGMVEAAAYAGLQDVDAMILFTYGTLPQKRSIGWFDCQADPARWGLAGITGAAFLQTAVSPAKYSIELGHSDVDTFLFKSYETEVRNLAYVSRVANRCFDRTLSPDADLTIASGRSGAAEYGNGPLLLVRNDPSVTTAGDSLEQTSDHLGYPLGIGPSAGGTYLFD
;
A
#
# COMPACT_ATOMS: atom_id res chain seq x y z
N TYR A 1 -9.03 -25.90 -23.65
CA TYR A 1 -10.09 -25.82 -22.64
C TYR A 1 -10.51 -27.24 -22.23
N ASN A 2 -10.57 -27.52 -20.95
CA ASN A 2 -10.77 -28.87 -20.41
C ASN A 2 -12.25 -29.20 -20.10
N GLY A 3 -13.19 -28.32 -20.45
CA GLY A 3 -14.63 -28.47 -20.21
C GLY A 3 -15.08 -28.28 -18.76
N ARG A 4 -14.18 -27.89 -17.84
CA ARG A 4 -14.52 -27.61 -16.45
C ARG A 4 -14.98 -26.17 -16.28
N CYS A 5 -15.86 -25.95 -15.32
CA CYS A 5 -16.14 -24.59 -14.83
C CYS A 5 -14.88 -24.02 -14.18
N PHE A 6 -14.59 -22.74 -14.42
CA PHE A 6 -13.44 -22.05 -13.83
C PHE A 6 -13.40 -22.17 -12.29
N ALA A 7 -14.57 -22.12 -11.65
CA ALA A 7 -14.69 -22.25 -10.19
C ALA A 7 -14.33 -23.65 -9.65
N ASP A 8 -14.37 -24.66 -10.50
CA ASP A 8 -14.09 -26.06 -10.13
C ASP A 8 -12.76 -26.57 -10.70
N ASP A 9 -12.00 -25.72 -11.40
CA ASP A 9 -10.70 -26.09 -11.94
C ASP A 9 -9.63 -26.02 -10.84
N PRO A 10 -8.98 -27.15 -10.48
CA PRO A 10 -7.97 -27.19 -9.43
C PRO A 10 -6.67 -26.42 -9.80
N ALA A 11 -6.51 -26.01 -11.03
CA ALA A 11 -5.42 -25.14 -11.44
C ALA A 11 -5.63 -23.67 -11.04
N VAL A 12 -6.86 -23.29 -10.71
CA VAL A 12 -7.17 -21.95 -10.20
C VAL A 12 -6.93 -21.94 -8.69
N VAL A 13 -5.91 -21.21 -8.24
CA VAL A 13 -5.51 -21.16 -6.83
C VAL A 13 -5.99 -19.90 -6.12
N MET A 14 -6.23 -18.83 -6.86
CA MET A 14 -6.73 -17.54 -6.36
C MET A 14 -7.37 -16.75 -7.49
N VAL A 15 -8.15 -15.72 -7.15
CA VAL A 15 -8.78 -14.81 -8.10
C VAL A 15 -8.55 -13.37 -7.67
N GLU A 16 -8.16 -12.53 -8.61
CA GLU A 16 -8.12 -11.08 -8.46
C GLU A 16 -9.26 -10.43 -9.21
N LEU A 17 -9.91 -9.46 -8.58
CA LEU A 17 -11.05 -8.77 -9.16
C LEU A 17 -10.64 -7.80 -10.26
N PHE A 18 -9.54 -7.11 -10.08
CA PHE A 18 -8.94 -6.18 -11.05
C PHE A 18 -7.53 -5.76 -10.60
N ASP A 19 -6.81 -5.09 -11.48
CA ASP A 19 -5.44 -4.67 -11.33
C ASP A 19 -5.27 -3.15 -11.48
N GLU A 20 -4.55 -2.52 -10.54
CA GLU A 20 -4.03 -1.14 -10.56
C GLU A 20 -5.01 -0.07 -11.09
N ASN A 21 -6.27 -0.15 -10.72
CA ASN A 21 -7.31 0.70 -11.28
C ASN A 21 -8.28 1.26 -10.24
N GLY A 22 -7.79 1.45 -9.02
CA GLY A 22 -8.57 1.99 -7.91
C GLY A 22 -8.82 3.50 -8.01
N LEU A 23 -9.76 3.97 -7.22
CA LEU A 23 -10.10 5.39 -7.15
C LEU A 23 -8.97 6.24 -6.57
N PHE A 24 -8.07 5.68 -5.75
CA PHE A 24 -6.96 6.42 -5.18
C PHE A 24 -5.88 6.71 -6.23
N ILE A 25 -5.54 5.76 -7.09
CA ILE A 25 -4.65 5.97 -8.24
C ILE A 25 -5.28 6.98 -9.20
N ARG A 26 -6.59 6.86 -9.46
CA ARG A 26 -7.33 7.70 -10.41
C ARG A 26 -7.90 8.98 -9.80
N ARG A 27 -7.55 9.31 -8.57
CA ARG A 27 -8.13 10.48 -7.88
C ARG A 27 -7.99 11.80 -8.62
N ARG A 28 -6.95 11.98 -9.44
CA ARG A 28 -6.79 13.17 -10.28
C ARG A 28 -7.82 13.25 -11.39
N ASP A 29 -8.38 12.12 -11.79
CA ASP A 29 -9.23 11.96 -12.95
C ASP A 29 -10.72 11.85 -12.62
N TRP A 30 -11.12 12.00 -11.34
CA TRP A 30 -12.54 11.87 -10.98
C TRP A 30 -13.43 12.84 -11.74
N GLY A 31 -12.98 14.09 -11.94
CA GLY A 31 -13.67 15.08 -12.76
C GLY A 31 -13.61 14.81 -14.26
N GLY A 32 -12.63 14.05 -14.73
CA GLY A 32 -12.42 13.67 -16.11
C GLY A 32 -13.11 12.36 -16.54
N LEU A 33 -13.80 11.68 -15.63
CA LEU A 33 -14.54 10.46 -15.96
C LEU A 33 -15.58 10.74 -17.05
N ALA A 34 -15.72 9.80 -17.99
CA ALA A 34 -16.77 9.86 -19.01
C ALA A 34 -18.17 9.72 -18.40
N GLU A 35 -19.17 10.30 -19.05
CA GLU A 35 -20.56 10.06 -18.70
C GLU A 35 -21.01 8.63 -19.08
N PRO A 36 -21.87 7.98 -18.30
CA PRO A 36 -22.58 8.50 -17.11
C PRO A 36 -21.82 8.30 -15.79
N TYR A 37 -20.59 7.84 -15.81
CA TYR A 37 -19.83 7.46 -14.62
C TYR A 37 -19.53 8.68 -13.73
N ARG A 38 -19.15 9.81 -14.32
CA ARG A 38 -18.88 11.05 -13.59
C ARG A 38 -20.13 11.54 -12.84
N THR A 39 -21.27 11.57 -13.49
CA THR A 39 -22.55 11.96 -12.86
C THR A 39 -22.91 10.99 -11.73
N THR A 40 -22.73 9.69 -11.94
CA THR A 40 -22.99 8.68 -10.91
C THR A 40 -22.06 8.83 -9.70
N LEU A 41 -20.76 9.05 -9.95
CA LEU A 41 -19.77 9.24 -8.87
C LEU A 41 -20.06 10.53 -8.08
N ARG A 42 -20.42 11.63 -8.77
CA ARG A 42 -20.80 12.90 -8.13
C ARG A 42 -22.05 12.73 -7.26
N LYS A 43 -23.05 12.01 -7.74
CA LYS A 43 -24.23 11.71 -6.93
C LYS A 43 -23.85 10.97 -5.65
N ARG A 44 -23.09 9.88 -5.75
CA ARG A 44 -22.61 9.10 -4.60
C ARG A 44 -21.76 9.93 -3.64
N TRP A 45 -20.96 10.84 -4.17
CA TRP A 45 -20.17 11.78 -3.37
C TRP A 45 -21.05 12.69 -2.53
N ASN A 46 -22.07 13.29 -3.12
CA ASN A 46 -23.02 14.15 -2.42
C ASN A 46 -23.84 13.36 -1.39
N ASP A 47 -24.31 12.17 -1.75
CA ASP A 47 -25.00 11.27 -0.81
C ASP A 47 -24.09 10.94 0.40
N PHE A 48 -22.80 10.67 0.17
CA PHE A 48 -21.83 10.42 1.24
C PHE A 48 -21.63 11.64 2.14
N LEU A 49 -21.49 12.82 1.56
CA LEU A 49 -21.30 14.06 2.34
C LEU A 49 -22.60 14.39 3.12
N LEU A 50 -23.75 14.17 2.54
CA LEU A 50 -25.04 14.38 3.21
C LEU A 50 -25.20 13.44 4.41
N ASP A 51 -24.90 12.17 4.25
CA ASP A 51 -24.89 11.18 5.34
C ASP A 51 -23.95 11.62 6.48
N ARG A 52 -22.83 12.27 6.15
CA ARG A 52 -21.78 12.64 7.11
C ARG A 52 -22.05 13.95 7.83
N TYR A 53 -22.54 14.94 7.13
CA TYR A 53 -22.64 16.31 7.61
C TYR A 53 -24.08 16.81 7.80
N GLY A 54 -25.02 16.23 7.11
CA GLY A 54 -26.44 16.56 7.21
C GLY A 54 -26.87 17.84 6.49
N SER A 55 -25.98 18.83 6.32
CA SER A 55 -26.29 20.08 5.63
C SER A 55 -25.08 20.75 5.00
N THR A 56 -25.35 21.66 4.05
CA THR A 56 -24.31 22.52 3.43
C THR A 56 -23.57 23.38 4.47
N GLU A 57 -24.28 23.90 5.47
CA GLU A 57 -23.70 24.74 6.53
C GLU A 57 -22.76 23.93 7.41
N ALA A 58 -23.13 22.70 7.78
CA ALA A 58 -22.29 21.81 8.57
C ALA A 58 -21.05 21.37 7.77
N LEU A 59 -21.19 21.07 6.47
CA LEU A 59 -20.09 20.80 5.58
C LEU A 59 -19.12 21.98 5.47
N ALA A 60 -19.66 23.19 5.25
CA ALA A 60 -18.88 24.41 5.18
C ALA A 60 -18.12 24.69 6.49
N ALA A 61 -18.78 24.49 7.63
CA ALA A 61 -18.14 24.64 8.95
C ALA A 61 -17.02 23.60 9.17
N ALA A 62 -17.19 22.37 8.70
CA ALA A 62 -16.18 21.31 8.81
C ALA A 62 -14.97 21.58 7.91
N TRP A 63 -15.19 22.02 6.69
CA TRP A 63 -14.16 22.31 5.72
C TRP A 63 -13.58 23.71 5.87
N GLY A 64 -14.38 24.70 6.30
CA GLY A 64 -14.02 26.11 6.42
C GLY A 64 -13.52 26.57 7.78
N ARG A 65 -13.32 25.71 8.78
CA ARG A 65 -12.94 26.00 10.18
C ARG A 65 -11.69 26.87 10.39
N SER A 66 -11.11 27.38 9.34
CA SER A 66 -9.87 28.16 9.40
C SER A 66 -10.03 29.59 8.91
N GLY A 67 -11.25 30.10 8.78
CA GLY A 67 -11.47 31.48 8.31
C GLY A 67 -11.25 31.71 6.82
N VAL A 68 -11.20 30.64 6.05
CA VAL A 68 -11.18 30.67 4.58
C VAL A 68 -12.54 30.21 4.08
N ASP A 69 -12.98 30.75 2.97
CA ASP A 69 -14.20 30.31 2.29
C ASP A 69 -14.15 28.80 2.03
N PRO A 70 -15.29 28.10 2.14
CA PRO A 70 -15.34 26.66 1.86
C PRO A 70 -14.85 26.39 0.43
N PRO A 71 -14.23 25.20 0.17
CA PRO A 71 -13.64 24.87 -1.13
C PRO A 71 -14.67 24.53 -2.19
N PHE A 72 -15.85 25.08 -2.09
CA PHE A 72 -16.91 24.99 -3.07
C PHE A 72 -17.59 26.36 -3.23
N SER A 73 -18.08 26.65 -4.44
CA SER A 73 -18.69 27.92 -4.78
C SER A 73 -20.04 28.12 -4.05
N ALA A 74 -20.43 29.39 -3.90
CA ALA A 74 -21.63 29.79 -3.16
C ALA A 74 -22.95 29.24 -3.72
N ASP A 75 -22.95 28.78 -4.96
CA ASP A 75 -24.09 28.15 -5.63
C ASP A 75 -24.18 26.62 -5.40
N GLN A 76 -23.14 26.02 -4.87
CA GLN A 76 -23.16 24.58 -4.56
C GLN A 76 -23.91 24.32 -3.24
N ARG A 77 -24.79 23.33 -3.28
CA ARG A 77 -25.59 22.92 -2.13
C ARG A 77 -25.58 21.40 -2.00
N LEU A 78 -25.31 20.94 -0.79
CA LEU A 78 -25.28 19.51 -0.49
C LEU A 78 -26.64 18.85 -0.67
N GLU A 79 -27.67 19.52 -0.21
CA GLU A 79 -29.07 19.08 -0.29
C GLU A 79 -29.57 18.98 -1.73
N GLN A 80 -28.95 19.69 -2.65
CA GLN A 80 -29.26 19.65 -4.08
C GLN A 80 -28.33 18.73 -4.87
N GLY A 81 -27.33 18.10 -4.21
CA GLY A 81 -26.38 17.21 -4.86
C GLY A 81 -25.43 17.93 -5.83
N THR A 82 -25.15 19.23 -5.60
CA THR A 82 -24.38 20.05 -6.52
C THR A 82 -22.91 20.25 -6.11
N VAL A 83 -22.49 19.73 -4.94
CA VAL A 83 -21.08 19.80 -4.53
C VAL A 83 -20.23 19.02 -5.52
N ALA A 84 -19.21 19.71 -6.07
CA ALA A 84 -18.33 19.14 -7.09
C ALA A 84 -17.50 17.97 -6.56
N LEU A 85 -17.13 17.05 -7.44
CA LEU A 85 -16.12 16.05 -7.12
C LEU A 85 -14.81 16.73 -6.75
N PRO A 86 -14.15 16.31 -5.66
CA PRO A 86 -12.91 16.92 -5.27
C PRO A 86 -11.78 16.58 -6.26
N THR A 87 -10.79 17.46 -6.34
CA THR A 87 -9.47 17.13 -6.88
C THR A 87 -8.55 16.87 -5.69
N PRO A 88 -8.46 15.66 -5.17
CA PRO A 88 -7.72 15.39 -3.94
C PRO A 88 -6.23 15.67 -4.11
N ALA A 89 -5.61 16.29 -3.11
CA ALA A 89 -4.16 16.41 -3.07
C ALA A 89 -3.51 15.01 -3.08
N LEU A 90 -2.37 14.89 -3.74
CA LEU A 90 -1.67 13.60 -3.92
C LEU A 90 -1.12 13.05 -2.62
N SER A 91 -0.71 13.94 -1.72
CA SER A 91 -0.27 13.63 -0.37
C SER A 91 -0.61 14.81 0.53
N PRO A 92 -1.45 14.61 1.54
CA PRO A 92 -1.70 15.63 2.55
C PRO A 92 -0.43 16.02 3.33
N ASP A 93 0.53 15.14 3.44
CA ASP A 93 1.80 15.38 4.14
C ASP A 93 2.69 16.38 3.40
N SER A 94 2.53 16.53 2.09
CA SER A 94 3.25 17.53 1.29
C SER A 94 2.71 18.95 1.47
N LEU A 95 1.59 19.12 2.17
CA LEU A 95 0.95 20.40 2.37
C LEU A 95 1.55 21.11 3.58
N ALA A 96 2.11 22.30 3.37
CA ALA A 96 2.60 23.16 4.43
C ALA A 96 1.50 23.48 5.47
N ASN A 97 1.88 23.88 6.69
CA ASN A 97 0.95 24.21 7.80
C ASN A 97 0.17 25.52 7.59
N THR A 98 -0.32 25.77 6.38
CA THR A 98 -1.14 26.93 6.04
C THR A 98 -2.64 26.64 6.25
N VAL A 99 -3.43 27.70 6.28
CA VAL A 99 -4.89 27.59 6.36
C VAL A 99 -5.46 26.80 5.16
N THR A 100 -4.95 27.08 3.97
CA THR A 100 -5.31 26.36 2.73
C THR A 100 -4.98 24.87 2.84
N ALA A 101 -3.87 24.53 3.49
CA ALA A 101 -3.48 23.14 3.72
C ALA A 101 -4.43 22.40 4.65
N LYS A 102 -4.91 23.05 5.72
CA LYS A 102 -5.90 22.44 6.63
C LYS A 102 -7.21 22.13 5.92
N LEU A 103 -7.65 23.05 5.07
CA LEU A 103 -8.82 22.86 4.22
C LEU A 103 -8.64 21.70 3.24
N GLN A 104 -7.54 21.68 2.53
CA GLN A 104 -7.23 20.58 1.61
C GLN A 104 -7.14 19.23 2.31
N ARG A 105 -6.68 19.20 3.57
CA ARG A 105 -6.68 17.97 4.38
C ARG A 105 -8.09 17.48 4.69
N ALA A 106 -9.00 18.35 5.07
CA ALA A 106 -10.38 17.97 5.36
C ALA A 106 -11.05 17.37 4.13
N VAL A 107 -10.94 18.03 2.98
CA VAL A 107 -11.46 17.54 1.70
C VAL A 107 -10.79 16.22 1.29
N SER A 108 -9.46 16.11 1.43
CA SER A 108 -8.70 14.91 1.08
C SER A 108 -9.06 13.73 1.97
N SER A 109 -9.28 13.97 3.27
CA SER A 109 -9.74 12.93 4.20
C SER A 109 -11.12 12.42 3.83
N ASP A 110 -12.05 13.33 3.50
CA ASP A 110 -13.39 12.93 3.06
C ASP A 110 -13.36 12.21 1.71
N ALA A 111 -12.54 12.66 0.78
CA ALA A 111 -12.34 11.97 -0.50
C ALA A 111 -11.78 10.55 -0.29
N ALA A 112 -10.82 10.39 0.62
CA ALA A 112 -10.28 9.07 0.96
C ALA A 112 -11.32 8.15 1.60
N ARG A 113 -12.13 8.67 2.53
CA ARG A 113 -13.23 7.93 3.15
C ARG A 113 -14.30 7.55 2.14
N PHE A 114 -14.62 8.44 1.23
CA PHE A 114 -15.54 8.17 0.15
C PHE A 114 -15.02 7.08 -0.79
N ALA A 115 -13.77 7.17 -1.25
CA ALA A 115 -13.15 6.15 -2.08
C ALA A 115 -13.13 4.78 -1.37
N HIS A 116 -12.75 4.76 -0.09
CA HIS A 116 -12.82 3.56 0.75
C HIS A 116 -14.24 2.97 0.80
N ARG A 117 -15.28 3.79 1.02
CA ARG A 117 -16.70 3.35 1.02
C ARG A 117 -17.08 2.73 -0.33
N VAL A 118 -16.66 3.35 -1.43
CA VAL A 118 -16.96 2.85 -2.80
C VAL A 118 -16.22 1.53 -3.07
N HIS A 119 -14.93 1.45 -2.73
CA HIS A 119 -14.15 0.22 -2.89
C HIS A 119 -14.74 -0.94 -2.09
N ARG A 120 -15.06 -0.71 -0.82
CA ARG A 120 -15.69 -1.75 0.01
C ARG A 120 -17.00 -2.25 -0.58
N ALA A 121 -17.85 -1.33 -1.03
CA ALA A 121 -19.13 -1.72 -1.64
C ALA A 121 -18.91 -2.56 -2.91
N TYR A 122 -17.95 -2.20 -3.73
CA TYR A 122 -17.57 -2.95 -4.92
C TYR A 122 -16.99 -4.32 -4.58
N TYR A 123 -15.98 -4.38 -3.69
CA TYR A 123 -15.34 -5.62 -3.30
C TYR A 123 -16.33 -6.61 -2.69
N ARG A 124 -17.20 -6.13 -1.81
CA ARG A 124 -18.28 -6.93 -1.21
C ARG A 124 -19.22 -7.49 -2.28
N SER A 125 -19.68 -6.63 -3.18
CA SER A 125 -20.59 -7.03 -4.26
C SER A 125 -19.97 -8.10 -5.15
N MET A 126 -18.71 -7.91 -5.57
CA MET A 126 -17.99 -8.84 -6.43
C MET A 126 -17.68 -10.15 -5.71
N ARG A 127 -17.21 -10.07 -4.46
CA ARG A 127 -17.00 -11.27 -3.63
C ARG A 127 -18.31 -12.07 -3.49
N ASP A 128 -19.39 -11.40 -3.16
CA ASP A 128 -20.67 -12.05 -2.95
C ASP A 128 -21.21 -12.72 -4.23
N CYS A 129 -21.04 -12.05 -5.38
CA CYS A 129 -21.34 -12.64 -6.69
C CYS A 129 -20.48 -13.89 -6.94
N LEU A 130 -19.15 -13.78 -6.79
CA LEU A 130 -18.25 -14.92 -7.00
C LEU A 130 -18.53 -16.08 -6.04
N ARG A 131 -18.86 -15.80 -4.79
CA ARG A 131 -19.16 -16.84 -3.78
C ARG A 131 -20.53 -17.50 -4.00
N ARG A 132 -21.56 -16.72 -4.31
CA ARG A 132 -22.96 -17.21 -4.38
C ARG A 132 -23.36 -17.69 -5.76
N GLU A 133 -23.05 -16.89 -6.80
CA GLU A 133 -23.45 -17.17 -8.18
C GLU A 133 -22.47 -18.14 -8.85
N VAL A 134 -21.17 -17.84 -8.75
CA VAL A 134 -20.10 -18.64 -9.37
C VAL A 134 -19.67 -19.82 -8.50
N ARG A 135 -19.96 -19.78 -7.21
CA ARG A 135 -19.55 -20.80 -6.20
C ARG A 135 -18.06 -20.98 -6.07
N LEU A 136 -17.32 -19.89 -6.31
CA LEU A 136 -15.87 -19.87 -6.22
C LEU A 136 -15.41 -20.20 -4.79
N LYS A 137 -14.43 -21.11 -4.65
CA LYS A 137 -13.92 -21.58 -3.34
C LYS A 137 -12.56 -21.03 -2.99
N VAL A 138 -11.77 -20.64 -4.00
CA VAL A 138 -10.40 -20.13 -3.81
C VAL A 138 -10.39 -18.70 -3.25
N PRO A 139 -9.28 -18.27 -2.65
CA PRO A 139 -9.14 -16.91 -2.14
C PRO A 139 -9.35 -15.83 -3.20
N ILE A 140 -9.93 -14.72 -2.78
CA ILE A 140 -10.25 -13.56 -3.64
C ILE A 140 -9.51 -12.33 -3.09
N SER A 141 -8.88 -11.57 -3.97
CA SER A 141 -8.27 -10.28 -3.67
C SER A 141 -8.53 -9.25 -4.79
N ALA A 142 -7.97 -8.09 -4.60
CA ALA A 142 -7.87 -7.03 -5.59
C ALA A 142 -6.60 -6.21 -5.32
N VAL A 143 -5.99 -5.68 -6.36
CA VAL A 143 -4.95 -4.66 -6.25
C VAL A 143 -5.50 -3.39 -6.89
N GLY A 144 -6.21 -2.63 -6.09
CA GLY A 144 -6.77 -1.35 -6.53
C GLY A 144 -5.69 -0.27 -6.56
N ASP A 145 -5.16 -0.02 -5.40
CA ASP A 145 -4.18 1.03 -5.15
C ASP A 145 -3.14 0.51 -4.15
N PHE A 146 -2.21 -0.30 -4.63
CA PHE A 146 -1.19 -0.93 -3.80
C PHE A 146 -0.43 0.08 -2.93
N SER A 147 -0.10 -0.35 -1.72
CA SER A 147 0.58 0.49 -0.71
C SER A 147 -0.20 1.73 -0.25
N VAL A 148 -1.47 1.87 -0.59
CA VAL A 148 -2.34 2.93 -0.09
C VAL A 148 -3.20 2.40 1.05
N VAL A 149 -2.91 2.82 2.27
CA VAL A 149 -3.51 2.27 3.50
C VAL A 149 -5.05 2.23 3.48
N PRO A 150 -5.80 3.26 3.04
CA PRO A 150 -7.25 3.18 2.95
C PRO A 150 -7.78 2.11 2.00
N ASP A 151 -7.06 1.80 0.90
CA ASP A 151 -7.44 0.72 0.00
C ASP A 151 -7.08 -0.64 0.59
N LEU A 152 -5.88 -0.78 1.14
CA LEU A 152 -5.47 -1.99 1.87
C LEU A 152 -6.46 -2.33 2.99
N LEU A 153 -6.99 -1.31 3.69
CA LEU A 153 -8.07 -1.48 4.66
C LEU A 153 -9.35 -2.00 4.01
N SER A 154 -9.73 -1.48 2.83
CA SER A 154 -10.90 -1.96 2.08
C SER A 154 -10.77 -3.42 1.70
N VAL A 155 -9.61 -3.81 1.17
CA VAL A 155 -9.26 -5.21 0.84
C VAL A 155 -9.31 -6.09 2.09
N THR A 156 -8.68 -5.64 3.18
CA THR A 156 -8.62 -6.38 4.45
C THR A 156 -10.00 -6.66 5.01
N GLN A 157 -10.94 -5.73 4.87
CA GLN A 157 -12.29 -5.85 5.40
C GLN A 157 -13.22 -6.73 4.56
N GLU A 158 -12.99 -6.80 3.26
CA GLU A 158 -13.96 -7.43 2.35
C GLU A 158 -13.42 -8.66 1.61
N LEU A 159 -12.10 -8.84 1.51
CA LEU A 159 -11.46 -9.88 0.72
C LEU A 159 -10.55 -10.76 1.58
N ASP A 160 -9.98 -11.80 0.98
CA ASP A 160 -9.29 -12.86 1.71
C ASP A 160 -7.81 -12.56 1.94
N PHE A 161 -7.12 -11.92 1.01
CA PHE A 161 -5.70 -11.60 1.11
C PHE A 161 -5.38 -10.23 0.50
N VAL A 162 -4.20 -9.71 0.79
CA VAL A 162 -3.69 -8.44 0.27
C VAL A 162 -2.72 -8.71 -0.87
N GLY A 163 -2.83 -8.00 -1.96
CA GLY A 163 -1.88 -8.02 -3.07
C GLY A 163 -1.03 -6.75 -3.13
N THR A 164 0.18 -6.87 -3.67
CA THR A 164 1.02 -5.72 -3.98
C THR A 164 1.85 -5.97 -5.23
N ASN A 165 2.28 -4.88 -5.87
CA ASN A 165 3.22 -4.88 -6.97
C ASN A 165 4.51 -4.21 -6.52
N PHE A 166 5.63 -4.74 -6.99
CA PHE A 166 6.95 -4.20 -6.69
C PHE A 166 7.85 -4.22 -7.93
N TYR A 167 8.37 -3.06 -8.27
CA TYR A 167 9.36 -2.95 -9.34
C TYR A 167 10.53 -2.06 -8.89
N TRP A 168 11.75 -2.57 -9.03
CA TRP A 168 12.94 -1.78 -8.77
C TRP A 168 13.50 -1.19 -10.06
N ASP A 169 13.83 0.11 -10.00
CA ASP A 169 14.33 0.87 -11.14
C ASP A 169 13.35 0.82 -12.34
N HIS A 170 12.09 1.15 -12.07
CA HIS A 170 11.06 1.18 -13.10
C HIS A 170 11.47 2.05 -14.29
N PRO A 171 11.30 1.60 -15.55
CA PRO A 171 11.69 2.38 -16.70
C PRO A 171 10.92 3.70 -16.77
N VAL A 172 11.65 4.78 -17.02
CA VAL A 172 11.08 6.11 -17.22
C VAL A 172 11.03 6.41 -18.69
N PHE A 173 9.85 6.67 -19.20
CA PHE A 173 9.59 6.90 -20.61
C PHE A 173 9.46 8.40 -20.93
N ARG A 174 9.72 8.77 -22.18
CA ARG A 174 9.42 10.11 -22.66
C ARG A 174 7.91 10.37 -22.63
N ALA A 175 7.53 11.62 -22.37
CA ALA A 175 6.12 12.02 -22.38
C ALA A 175 5.42 11.60 -23.68
N GLY A 176 4.25 10.98 -23.55
CA GLY A 176 3.48 10.46 -24.68
C GLY A 176 4.05 9.20 -25.37
N ARG A 177 5.13 8.61 -24.83
CA ARG A 177 5.76 7.40 -25.38
C ARG A 177 5.98 6.32 -24.34
N ALA A 178 5.01 6.13 -23.44
CA ALA A 178 5.06 5.06 -22.45
C ALA A 178 5.21 3.69 -23.14
N TRP A 179 6.04 2.83 -22.57
CA TRP A 179 6.34 1.47 -23.05
C TRP A 179 6.99 1.40 -24.43
N GLN A 180 7.70 2.47 -24.83
CA GLN A 180 8.45 2.54 -26.10
C GLN A 180 9.91 2.86 -25.85
N TYR A 181 10.78 2.36 -26.74
CA TYR A 181 12.19 2.77 -26.74
C TYR A 181 12.36 4.18 -27.34
N PRO A 182 13.38 4.94 -26.90
CA PRO A 182 14.25 4.66 -25.76
C PRO A 182 13.60 5.02 -24.41
N TYR A 183 14.08 4.40 -23.36
CA TYR A 183 13.70 4.69 -21.97
C TYR A 183 14.95 4.92 -21.10
N ILE A 184 14.75 5.44 -19.90
CA ILE A 184 15.77 5.72 -18.90
C ILE A 184 15.57 4.78 -17.71
N PHE A 185 16.65 4.35 -17.10
CA PHE A 185 16.68 3.69 -15.80
C PHE A 185 17.76 4.36 -14.94
N HIS A 186 17.66 4.21 -13.59
CA HIS A 186 18.50 5.00 -12.68
C HIS A 186 19.83 4.34 -12.33
N TYR A 187 20.01 3.07 -12.64
CA TYR A 187 21.22 2.33 -12.31
C TYR A 187 21.45 2.15 -10.80
N TRP A 188 20.38 2.08 -10.02
CA TRP A 188 20.47 1.95 -8.58
C TRP A 188 20.59 0.50 -8.13
N ASN A 189 21.36 0.29 -7.03
CA ASN A 189 21.41 -0.97 -6.32
C ASN A 189 20.39 -0.96 -5.18
N ALA A 190 19.38 -1.81 -5.24
CA ALA A 190 18.35 -1.90 -4.22
C ALA A 190 18.92 -2.26 -2.84
N LEU A 191 19.89 -3.17 -2.79
CA LEU A 191 20.54 -3.60 -1.54
C LEU A 191 21.36 -2.49 -0.86
N ALA A 192 21.81 -1.49 -1.62
CA ALA A 192 22.52 -0.34 -1.09
C ALA A 192 21.61 0.88 -0.89
N SER A 193 20.32 0.73 -1.15
CA SER A 193 19.35 1.82 -1.07
C SER A 193 18.68 1.82 0.30
N THR A 194 18.49 3.03 0.83
CA THR A 194 17.61 3.30 1.97
C THR A 194 16.23 3.78 1.51
N SER A 195 15.96 3.68 0.21
CA SER A 195 14.70 4.15 -0.38
C SER A 195 13.52 3.33 0.12
N ILE A 196 12.42 4.02 0.33
CA ILE A 196 11.11 3.40 0.59
C ILE A 196 10.64 2.48 -0.55
N GLU A 197 11.23 2.64 -1.73
CA GLU A 197 10.95 1.81 -2.90
C GLU A 197 11.75 0.49 -2.91
N ALA A 198 12.68 0.29 -1.99
CA ALA A 198 13.39 -0.97 -1.87
C ALA A 198 12.47 -2.09 -1.35
N PHE A 199 12.84 -3.35 -1.61
CA PHE A 199 11.94 -4.49 -1.42
C PHE A 199 11.41 -4.64 0.01
N GLY A 200 12.28 -4.56 1.01
CA GLY A 200 11.86 -4.65 2.41
C GLY A 200 10.84 -3.56 2.81
N PRO A 201 11.15 -2.27 2.65
CA PRO A 201 10.22 -1.17 2.90
C PRO A 201 8.90 -1.28 2.13
N VAL A 202 8.91 -1.69 0.85
CA VAL A 202 7.68 -1.89 0.06
C VAL A 202 6.80 -2.97 0.67
N LEU A 203 7.36 -4.08 1.13
CA LEU A 203 6.58 -5.12 1.81
C LEU A 203 5.92 -4.56 3.08
N SER A 204 6.65 -3.76 3.87
CA SER A 204 6.09 -3.13 5.07
C SER A 204 4.99 -2.12 4.77
N LEU A 205 5.03 -1.48 3.60
CA LEU A 205 3.96 -0.59 3.12
C LEU A 205 2.66 -1.34 2.83
N SER A 206 2.78 -2.55 2.32
CA SER A 206 1.66 -3.27 1.71
C SER A 206 1.08 -4.34 2.63
N LYS A 207 1.89 -4.92 3.53
CA LYS A 207 1.43 -5.98 4.42
C LYS A 207 0.43 -5.46 5.45
N MET A 208 -0.68 -6.14 5.59
CA MET A 208 -1.69 -5.87 6.61
C MET A 208 -1.66 -6.97 7.66
N SER A 209 -1.76 -6.57 8.94
CA SER A 209 -1.83 -7.52 10.05
C SER A 209 -2.98 -8.50 9.86
N ARG A 210 -2.74 -9.78 10.16
CA ARG A 210 -3.72 -10.88 10.06
C ARG A 210 -4.24 -11.16 8.65
N LYS A 211 -3.54 -10.71 7.60
CA LYS A 211 -3.89 -11.03 6.21
C LYS A 211 -2.69 -11.60 5.48
N PRO A 212 -2.90 -12.66 4.69
CA PRO A 212 -1.86 -13.11 3.77
C PRO A 212 -1.46 -11.99 2.82
N LEU A 213 -0.18 -11.98 2.42
CA LEU A 213 0.37 -11.06 1.45
C LEU A 213 0.84 -11.82 0.21
N VAL A 214 0.34 -11.44 -0.95
CA VAL A 214 0.82 -11.91 -2.25
C VAL A 214 1.54 -10.76 -2.96
N VAL A 215 2.82 -10.93 -3.25
CA VAL A 215 3.54 -10.05 -4.19
C VAL A 215 3.20 -10.55 -5.58
N ARG A 216 2.19 -9.96 -6.17
CA ARG A 216 1.53 -10.46 -7.36
C ARG A 216 2.23 -10.07 -8.66
N GLU A 217 2.98 -8.99 -8.63
CA GLU A 217 3.91 -8.58 -9.68
C GLU A 217 5.20 -8.06 -9.05
N TRP A 218 6.34 -8.57 -9.50
CA TRP A 218 7.61 -8.00 -9.11
C TRP A 218 8.66 -8.24 -10.17
N ASN A 219 9.57 -7.29 -10.34
CA ASN A 219 10.76 -7.45 -11.17
C ASN A 219 11.78 -6.33 -10.91
N TYR A 220 12.98 -6.55 -11.45
CA TYR A 220 14.03 -5.56 -11.58
C TYR A 220 14.22 -5.22 -13.06
N CYS A 221 14.13 -3.95 -13.41
CA CYS A 221 14.17 -3.49 -14.79
C CYS A 221 15.50 -3.86 -15.48
N PHE A 222 15.42 -4.40 -16.71
CA PHE A 222 16.58 -4.45 -17.60
C PHE A 222 16.82 -3.03 -18.15
N PRO A 223 18.08 -2.53 -18.26
CA PRO A 223 19.34 -3.26 -18.10
C PRO A 223 20.04 -3.04 -16.75
N ASN A 224 19.31 -2.77 -15.66
CA ASN A 224 19.93 -2.58 -14.35
C ASN A 224 20.90 -3.73 -14.04
N PRO A 225 22.19 -3.46 -13.73
CA PRO A 225 23.19 -4.50 -13.54
C PRO A 225 22.98 -5.31 -12.26
N TYR A 226 22.23 -4.78 -11.30
CA TYR A 226 21.94 -5.43 -10.02
C TYR A 226 20.71 -6.36 -10.08
N ARG A 227 20.06 -6.52 -11.23
CA ARG A 227 18.85 -7.33 -11.39
C ARG A 227 19.02 -8.81 -11.03
N ALA A 228 20.24 -9.35 -11.14
CA ALA A 228 20.55 -10.70 -10.65
C ALA A 228 20.49 -10.76 -9.12
N GLY A 229 21.08 -9.79 -8.44
CA GLY A 229 20.99 -9.62 -6.98
C GLY A 229 19.56 -9.46 -6.51
N GLY A 230 18.73 -8.74 -7.28
CA GLY A 230 17.32 -8.56 -6.99
C GLY A 230 16.52 -9.86 -6.92
N MET A 231 16.88 -10.88 -7.72
CA MET A 231 16.25 -12.20 -7.62
C MET A 231 16.49 -12.87 -6.26
N VAL A 232 17.70 -12.73 -5.74
CA VAL A 232 18.08 -13.29 -4.43
C VAL A 232 17.46 -12.47 -3.29
N GLU A 233 17.52 -11.15 -3.40
CA GLU A 233 16.92 -10.21 -2.44
C GLU A 233 15.44 -10.49 -2.27
N ALA A 234 14.70 -10.59 -3.38
CA ALA A 234 13.27 -10.84 -3.34
C ALA A 234 12.93 -12.15 -2.63
N ALA A 235 13.62 -13.25 -2.92
CA ALA A 235 13.40 -14.52 -2.25
C ALA A 235 13.73 -14.45 -0.74
N ALA A 236 14.83 -13.80 -0.39
CA ALA A 236 15.28 -13.68 0.99
C ALA A 236 14.31 -12.84 1.84
N TYR A 237 13.96 -11.63 1.38
CA TYR A 237 13.09 -10.75 2.16
C TYR A 237 11.61 -11.15 2.09
N ALA A 238 11.17 -11.83 1.04
CA ALA A 238 9.85 -12.44 1.06
C ALA A 238 9.76 -13.55 2.12
N GLY A 239 10.79 -14.38 2.24
CA GLY A 239 10.88 -15.38 3.33
C GLY A 239 10.91 -14.72 4.70
N LEU A 240 11.80 -13.73 4.90
CA LEU A 240 11.93 -13.01 6.17
C LEU A 240 10.62 -12.34 6.60
N GLN A 241 9.86 -11.75 5.66
CA GLN A 241 8.60 -11.08 5.90
C GLN A 241 7.38 -12.02 5.94
N ASP A 242 7.59 -13.32 5.77
CA ASP A 242 6.48 -14.30 5.73
C ASP A 242 5.44 -13.93 4.65
N VAL A 243 5.92 -13.79 3.42
CA VAL A 243 5.09 -13.55 2.25
C VAL A 243 4.53 -14.87 1.76
N ASP A 244 3.25 -14.91 1.44
CA ASP A 244 2.54 -16.16 1.12
C ASP A 244 2.75 -16.60 -0.32
N ALA A 245 2.89 -15.67 -1.25
CA ALA A 245 3.19 -15.98 -2.66
C ALA A 245 3.91 -14.84 -3.37
N MET A 246 4.70 -15.20 -4.39
CA MET A 246 5.40 -14.26 -5.24
C MET A 246 5.24 -14.66 -6.70
N ILE A 247 4.86 -13.71 -7.56
CA ILE A 247 4.66 -13.91 -8.99
C ILE A 247 5.58 -12.98 -9.76
N LEU A 248 6.57 -13.55 -10.44
CA LEU A 248 7.51 -12.78 -11.26
C LEU A 248 6.81 -12.23 -12.51
N PHE A 249 6.85 -10.94 -12.70
CA PHE A 249 6.36 -10.26 -13.89
C PHE A 249 7.53 -9.82 -14.78
N THR A 250 7.84 -10.49 -15.91
CA THR A 250 7.11 -11.63 -16.42
C THR A 250 8.06 -12.59 -17.13
N TYR A 251 7.65 -13.83 -17.36
CA TYR A 251 8.45 -14.74 -18.20
C TYR A 251 8.72 -14.11 -19.57
N GLY A 252 7.67 -13.71 -20.28
CA GLY A 252 7.75 -12.99 -21.55
C GLY A 252 6.38 -12.62 -22.07
N THR A 253 6.30 -11.47 -22.70
CA THR A 253 5.05 -10.94 -23.28
C THR A 253 4.68 -11.62 -24.61
N LEU A 254 5.66 -12.18 -25.31
CA LEU A 254 5.46 -12.89 -26.57
C LEU A 254 6.22 -14.21 -26.57
N PRO A 255 5.60 -15.33 -27.03
CA PRO A 255 6.19 -16.67 -26.95
C PRO A 255 7.54 -16.84 -27.68
N GLN A 256 7.90 -15.94 -28.57
CA GLN A 256 9.10 -16.05 -29.41
C GLN A 256 10.02 -14.83 -29.31
N LYS A 257 9.83 -13.97 -28.32
CA LYS A 257 10.68 -12.79 -28.18
C LYS A 257 12.09 -13.21 -27.75
N ARG A 258 13.08 -13.00 -28.63
CA ARG A 258 14.50 -13.29 -28.37
C ARG A 258 15.24 -12.10 -27.76
N SER A 259 14.63 -10.93 -27.70
CA SER A 259 15.22 -9.74 -27.10
C SER A 259 14.86 -9.63 -25.64
N ILE A 260 15.81 -9.18 -24.82
CA ILE A 260 15.54 -8.82 -23.43
C ILE A 260 14.70 -7.55 -23.43
N GLY A 261 13.53 -7.61 -22.83
CA GLY A 261 12.71 -6.44 -22.57
C GLY A 261 12.95 -5.90 -21.16
N TRP A 262 12.36 -4.75 -20.86
CA TRP A 262 12.50 -4.16 -19.52
C TRP A 262 12.12 -5.13 -18.40
N PHE A 263 11.03 -5.90 -18.55
CA PHE A 263 10.59 -6.90 -17.56
C PHE A 263 10.54 -8.33 -18.09
N ASP A 264 10.70 -8.57 -19.40
CA ASP A 264 10.75 -9.92 -19.96
C ASP A 264 12.01 -10.67 -19.49
N CYS A 265 11.83 -11.82 -18.85
CA CYS A 265 12.93 -12.58 -18.27
C CYS A 265 13.43 -13.74 -19.16
N GLN A 266 12.63 -14.24 -20.10
CA GLN A 266 12.92 -15.48 -20.86
C GLN A 266 14.27 -15.47 -21.59
N ALA A 267 14.73 -14.31 -22.04
CA ALA A 267 16.01 -14.15 -22.75
C ALA A 267 17.09 -13.52 -21.86
N ASP A 268 16.82 -13.24 -20.60
CA ASP A 268 17.76 -12.62 -19.67
C ASP A 268 18.39 -13.66 -18.74
N PRO A 269 19.65 -14.07 -18.99
CA PRO A 269 20.30 -15.08 -18.17
C PRO A 269 20.51 -14.64 -16.72
N ALA A 270 20.60 -13.31 -16.47
CA ALA A 270 20.79 -12.78 -15.13
C ALA A 270 19.56 -12.96 -14.22
N ARG A 271 18.36 -12.91 -14.80
CA ARG A 271 17.10 -13.13 -14.05
C ARG A 271 16.63 -14.57 -14.20
N TRP A 272 16.45 -15.04 -15.41
CA TRP A 272 15.92 -16.38 -15.66
C TRP A 272 16.84 -17.50 -15.18
N GLY A 273 18.15 -17.31 -15.28
CA GLY A 273 19.13 -18.27 -14.76
C GLY A 273 19.06 -18.48 -13.24
N LEU A 274 18.55 -17.49 -12.51
CA LEU A 274 18.39 -17.56 -11.06
C LEU A 274 16.96 -17.94 -10.64
N ALA A 275 15.98 -17.84 -11.52
CA ALA A 275 14.57 -18.01 -11.16
C ALA A 275 14.27 -19.36 -10.49
N GLY A 276 14.88 -20.45 -10.98
CA GLY A 276 14.71 -21.79 -10.41
C GLY A 276 15.24 -21.90 -8.97
N ILE A 277 16.46 -21.43 -8.73
CA ILE A 277 17.08 -21.54 -7.40
C ILE A 277 16.44 -20.59 -6.39
N THR A 278 16.10 -19.36 -6.80
CA THR A 278 15.45 -18.40 -5.92
C THR A 278 14.00 -18.79 -5.62
N GLY A 279 13.29 -19.32 -6.62
CA GLY A 279 11.96 -19.90 -6.40
C GLY A 279 12.00 -21.08 -5.43
N ALA A 280 12.96 -21.99 -5.59
CA ALA A 280 13.15 -23.10 -4.67
C ALA A 280 13.51 -22.62 -3.26
N ALA A 281 14.38 -21.60 -3.13
CA ALA A 281 14.76 -21.02 -1.85
C ALA A 281 13.54 -20.41 -1.12
N PHE A 282 12.66 -19.73 -1.84
CA PHE A 282 11.42 -19.19 -1.28
C PHE A 282 10.46 -20.31 -0.86
N LEU A 283 10.18 -21.25 -1.74
CA LEU A 283 9.23 -22.36 -1.50
C LEU A 283 9.67 -23.32 -0.40
N GLN A 284 10.98 -23.48 -0.20
CA GLN A 284 11.55 -24.34 0.83
C GLN A 284 11.88 -23.59 2.12
N THR A 285 11.47 -22.34 2.22
CA THR A 285 11.76 -21.50 3.40
C THR A 285 13.25 -21.47 3.77
N ALA A 286 14.12 -21.34 2.76
CA ALA A 286 15.57 -21.26 2.99
C ALA A 286 15.94 -20.04 3.88
N VAL A 287 15.12 -18.99 3.87
CA VAL A 287 15.11 -17.91 4.86
C VAL A 287 13.84 -18.05 5.68
N SER A 288 14.00 -18.32 6.96
CA SER A 288 12.87 -18.41 7.88
C SER A 288 12.26 -17.02 8.12
N PRO A 289 10.95 -16.94 8.39
CA PRO A 289 10.33 -15.72 8.86
C PRO A 289 11.05 -15.13 10.07
N ALA A 290 11.19 -13.81 10.11
CA ALA A 290 11.81 -13.13 11.24
C ALA A 290 11.08 -13.49 12.53
N LYS A 291 11.85 -13.69 13.61
CA LYS A 291 11.32 -14.09 14.92
C LYS A 291 10.33 -13.07 15.45
N TYR A 292 10.69 -11.80 15.38
CA TYR A 292 9.87 -10.72 15.91
C TYR A 292 8.97 -10.10 14.84
N SER A 293 7.84 -9.58 15.28
CA SER A 293 6.85 -8.90 14.46
C SER A 293 6.52 -7.51 15.00
N ILE A 294 6.34 -6.57 14.10
CA ILE A 294 6.05 -5.17 14.42
C ILE A 294 4.78 -4.76 13.68
N GLU A 295 3.83 -4.18 14.39
CA GLU A 295 2.66 -3.52 13.80
C GLU A 295 2.89 -2.02 13.68
N LEU A 296 2.69 -1.48 12.49
CA LEU A 296 2.61 -0.04 12.23
C LEU A 296 1.16 0.39 12.38
N GLY A 297 0.85 1.05 13.49
CA GLY A 297 -0.50 1.42 13.86
C GLY A 297 -0.95 2.72 13.19
N HIS A 298 -2.08 2.69 12.50
CA HIS A 298 -2.71 3.86 11.88
C HIS A 298 -4.01 4.18 12.59
N SER A 299 -4.10 5.36 13.18
CA SER A 299 -5.38 5.88 13.67
C SER A 299 -6.36 6.09 12.51
N ASP A 300 -7.65 6.26 12.81
CA ASP A 300 -8.64 6.60 11.79
C ASP A 300 -8.25 7.86 11.02
N VAL A 301 -7.72 8.87 11.71
CA VAL A 301 -7.24 10.11 11.09
C VAL A 301 -6.04 9.85 10.19
N ASP A 302 -5.03 9.13 10.69
CA ASP A 302 -3.81 8.83 9.94
C ASP A 302 -4.11 7.98 8.69
N THR A 303 -5.01 7.01 8.81
CA THR A 303 -5.46 6.15 7.70
C THR A 303 -6.00 7.00 6.54
N PHE A 304 -6.94 7.88 6.82
CA PHE A 304 -7.61 8.66 5.77
C PHE A 304 -6.91 9.97 5.40
N LEU A 305 -5.80 10.27 6.02
CA LEU A 305 -4.88 11.32 5.60
C LEU A 305 -3.62 10.75 4.92
N PHE A 306 -3.60 9.46 4.62
CA PHE A 306 -2.49 8.75 3.97
C PHE A 306 -1.16 8.92 4.70
N LYS A 307 -1.20 9.09 6.02
CA LYS A 307 0.03 9.18 6.77
C LYS A 307 0.79 7.86 6.63
N SER A 308 2.01 7.97 6.16
CA SER A 308 2.94 6.87 6.12
C SER A 308 4.00 7.02 7.22
N TYR A 309 4.58 5.91 7.63
CA TYR A 309 5.75 5.92 8.48
C TYR A 309 6.99 6.32 7.68
N GLU A 310 7.95 6.93 8.34
CA GLU A 310 9.22 7.33 7.77
C GLU A 310 10.00 6.10 7.28
N THR A 311 10.94 6.33 6.36
CA THR A 311 11.73 5.25 5.73
C THR A 311 12.48 4.44 6.77
N GLU A 312 12.97 5.09 7.81
CA GLU A 312 13.69 4.47 8.92
C GLU A 312 12.85 3.41 9.63
N VAL A 313 11.60 3.73 9.94
CA VAL A 313 10.67 2.79 10.56
C VAL A 313 10.34 1.62 9.61
N ARG A 314 10.23 1.91 8.32
CA ARG A 314 9.98 0.88 7.31
C ARG A 314 11.18 -0.03 7.09
N ASN A 315 12.40 0.46 7.32
CA ASN A 315 13.62 -0.33 7.26
C ASN A 315 13.70 -1.41 8.36
N LEU A 316 12.84 -1.36 9.39
CA LEU A 316 12.66 -2.48 10.32
C LEU A 316 12.25 -3.77 9.60
N ALA A 317 11.68 -3.66 8.40
CA ALA A 317 11.37 -4.81 7.55
C ALA A 317 12.60 -5.61 7.07
N TYR A 318 13.80 -5.10 7.25
CA TYR A 318 15.02 -5.85 6.98
C TYR A 318 15.41 -6.81 8.12
N VAL A 319 14.82 -6.67 9.29
CA VAL A 319 15.18 -7.46 10.49
C VAL A 319 13.99 -8.03 11.24
N SER A 320 12.78 -7.57 10.97
CA SER A 320 11.55 -8.01 11.63
C SER A 320 10.43 -8.15 10.61
N ARG A 321 9.41 -8.94 10.92
CA ARG A 321 8.16 -8.92 10.16
C ARG A 321 7.42 -7.63 10.47
N VAL A 322 7.08 -6.85 9.46
CA VAL A 322 6.40 -5.56 9.63
C VAL A 322 5.08 -5.56 8.88
N ALA A 323 4.00 -5.18 9.55
CA ALA A 323 2.67 -5.10 8.96
C ALA A 323 1.93 -3.84 9.41
N ASN A 324 1.08 -3.30 8.55
CA ASN A 324 0.21 -2.18 8.90
C ASN A 324 -1.02 -2.68 9.67
N ARG A 325 -1.49 -1.87 10.59
CA ARG A 325 -2.73 -2.08 11.29
C ARG A 325 -3.52 -0.80 11.38
N CYS A 326 -4.73 -0.80 10.84
CA CYS A 326 -5.65 0.31 11.03
C CYS A 326 -6.43 0.10 12.33
N PHE A 327 -6.40 1.08 13.22
CA PHE A 327 -6.97 0.94 14.55
C PHE A 327 -8.48 1.09 14.60
N ASP A 328 -9.07 0.04 15.11
CA ASP A 328 -9.98 0.19 16.23
C ASP A 328 -9.18 -0.14 17.52
N ARG A 329 -9.16 0.77 18.48
CA ARG A 329 -8.45 0.61 19.77
C ARG A 329 -8.91 -0.59 20.60
N THR A 330 -10.00 -1.23 20.19
CA THR A 330 -10.60 -2.37 20.86
C THR A 330 -9.97 -3.70 20.50
N LEU A 331 -9.19 -3.76 19.41
CA LEU A 331 -8.55 -5.00 18.97
C LEU A 331 -7.17 -5.16 19.62
N SER A 332 -6.96 -6.30 20.23
CA SER A 332 -5.63 -6.69 20.73
C SER A 332 -4.62 -6.74 19.59
N PRO A 333 -3.42 -6.25 19.80
CA PRO A 333 -2.32 -6.38 18.84
C PRO A 333 -2.01 -7.85 18.52
N ASP A 334 -1.47 -8.09 17.34
CA ASP A 334 -1.06 -9.41 16.86
C ASP A 334 0.44 -9.45 16.52
N ALA A 335 1.21 -8.65 17.22
CA ALA A 335 2.64 -8.52 17.02
C ALA A 335 3.36 -8.35 18.36
N ASP A 336 4.66 -8.58 18.39
CA ASP A 336 5.49 -8.39 19.58
C ASP A 336 5.58 -6.91 19.97
N LEU A 337 5.57 -6.03 18.99
CA LEU A 337 5.67 -4.59 19.15
C LEU A 337 4.70 -3.84 18.26
N THR A 338 4.08 -2.79 18.78
CA THR A 338 3.29 -1.85 17.98
C THR A 338 3.93 -0.47 18.00
N ILE A 339 4.17 0.09 16.82
CA ILE A 339 4.57 1.49 16.64
C ILE A 339 3.33 2.27 16.24
N ALA A 340 2.97 3.29 17.00
CA ALA A 340 1.83 4.13 16.72
C ALA A 340 2.21 5.60 16.83
N SER A 341 1.54 6.46 16.06
CA SER A 341 1.70 7.90 16.29
C SER A 341 1.10 8.26 17.65
N GLY A 342 1.86 8.97 18.50
CA GLY A 342 1.45 9.37 19.85
C GLY A 342 0.29 10.37 19.91
N ARG A 343 -0.47 10.53 18.83
CA ARG A 343 -1.54 11.52 18.71
C ARG A 343 -2.90 10.92 18.98
N SER A 344 -3.47 11.33 20.07
CA SER A 344 -4.90 11.21 20.31
C SER A 344 -5.65 12.26 19.49
N GLY A 345 -6.31 11.85 18.40
CA GLY A 345 -7.50 12.47 17.82
C GLY A 345 -7.55 13.96 17.51
N ALA A 346 -6.53 14.74 17.74
CA ALA A 346 -6.52 16.18 17.47
C ALA A 346 -5.72 16.49 16.20
N ALA A 347 -6.27 17.35 15.40
CA ALA A 347 -5.91 17.73 14.05
C ALA A 347 -4.54 18.44 13.87
N GLU A 348 -3.51 18.04 14.57
CA GLU A 348 -2.19 18.60 14.40
C GLU A 348 -1.20 17.60 13.78
N TYR A 349 -0.97 17.76 12.50
CA TYR A 349 0.19 17.23 11.80
C TYR A 349 1.43 18.02 12.22
N GLY A 350 2.24 17.44 13.00
CA GLY A 350 3.53 17.91 13.40
C GLY A 350 4.33 16.71 13.88
N ASN A 351 5.62 16.79 13.95
CA ASN A 351 6.54 15.76 14.40
C ASN A 351 6.31 15.40 15.89
N GLY A 352 5.21 14.71 16.17
CA GLY A 352 4.99 14.17 17.51
C GLY A 352 5.79 12.90 17.71
N PRO A 353 6.18 12.57 18.94
CA PRO A 353 6.91 11.34 19.25
C PRO A 353 6.09 10.12 18.79
N LEU A 354 6.78 9.10 18.31
CA LEU A 354 6.18 7.80 18.12
C LEU A 354 6.00 7.14 19.48
N LEU A 355 4.85 6.53 19.68
CA LEU A 355 4.58 5.74 20.85
C LEU A 355 4.89 4.27 20.53
N LEU A 356 5.83 3.71 21.23
CA LEU A 356 6.09 2.28 21.27
C LEU A 356 5.20 1.63 22.29
N VAL A 357 4.37 0.70 21.85
CA VAL A 357 3.54 -0.11 22.73
C VAL A 357 4.06 -1.53 22.69
N ARG A 358 4.63 -1.96 23.80
CA ARG A 358 5.03 -3.35 23.99
C ARG A 358 3.79 -4.21 24.20
N ASN A 359 3.60 -5.21 23.36
CA ASN A 359 2.44 -6.09 23.42
C ASN A 359 2.73 -7.34 24.26
N ASP A 360 3.99 -7.77 24.31
CA ASP A 360 4.45 -8.85 25.17
C ASP A 360 5.53 -8.32 26.14
N PRO A 361 5.26 -8.28 27.44
CA PRO A 361 6.20 -7.77 28.43
C PRO A 361 7.44 -8.68 28.60
N SER A 362 7.43 -9.90 28.05
CA SER A 362 8.60 -10.79 28.07
C SER A 362 9.60 -10.47 26.94
N VAL A 363 9.19 -9.71 25.95
CA VAL A 363 10.08 -9.23 24.91
C VAL A 363 10.84 -8.03 25.44
N THR A 364 12.03 -8.27 25.93
CA THR A 364 13.01 -7.21 26.20
C THR A 364 13.54 -6.70 24.88
N THR A 365 13.07 -5.56 24.46
CA THR A 365 13.77 -4.77 23.45
C THR A 365 14.67 -3.79 24.22
N ALA A 366 15.81 -3.44 23.68
CA ALA A 366 16.55 -2.28 24.18
C ALA A 366 15.71 -1.00 24.10
N GLY A 367 14.48 -1.14 23.71
CA GLY A 367 13.41 -0.18 23.65
C GLY A 367 12.90 0.39 24.95
N ASP A 368 13.31 -0.11 26.08
CA ASP A 368 13.08 0.61 27.34
C ASP A 368 13.73 2.00 27.34
N SER A 369 14.69 2.23 26.42
CA SER A 369 15.30 3.52 26.15
C SER A 369 14.72 4.24 24.91
N LEU A 370 13.77 3.68 24.21
CA LEU A 370 13.22 4.29 22.97
C LEU A 370 12.43 5.55 23.23
N GLU A 371 11.78 5.66 24.37
CA GLU A 371 11.16 6.92 24.79
C GLU A 371 12.19 8.06 24.95
N GLN A 372 13.44 7.71 25.23
CA GLN A 372 14.53 8.66 25.42
C GLN A 372 15.26 9.00 24.11
N THR A 373 15.08 8.20 23.07
CA THR A 373 15.71 8.39 21.76
C THR A 373 14.72 8.82 20.68
N SER A 374 13.69 9.50 21.09
CA SER A 374 12.54 9.89 20.28
C SER A 374 12.87 10.66 18.99
N ASP A 375 14.02 11.30 18.91
CA ASP A 375 14.48 12.03 17.72
C ASP A 375 14.91 11.08 16.60
N HIS A 376 15.22 9.85 16.93
CA HIS A 376 15.78 8.88 16.02
C HIS A 376 14.94 7.63 15.86
N LEU A 377 13.68 7.69 16.30
CA LEU A 377 12.73 6.60 16.12
C LEU A 377 13.39 5.26 16.13
N GLY A 378 14.07 5.09 17.15
CA GLY A 378 14.44 3.86 17.41
C GLY A 378 15.28 3.12 16.52
N TYR A 379 16.21 3.62 16.23
CA TYR A 379 17.28 2.71 16.10
C TYR A 379 17.94 2.55 17.47
N PRO A 380 17.20 2.14 18.52
CA PRO A 380 17.75 1.98 19.85
C PRO A 380 18.90 1.01 19.84
N LEU A 381 19.07 0.33 18.76
CA LEU A 381 19.92 -0.83 18.69
C LEU A 381 20.87 -0.79 17.53
N GLY A 382 21.13 0.42 16.98
CA GLY A 382 21.93 0.54 15.80
C GLY A 382 21.28 -0.12 14.57
N ILE A 383 19.96 -0.26 14.55
CA ILE A 383 19.21 -0.62 13.37
C ILE A 383 19.20 0.59 12.46
N GLY A 384 20.29 0.78 11.79
CA GLY A 384 20.42 1.74 10.71
C GLY A 384 20.72 1.00 9.43
N PRO A 385 20.49 1.62 8.26
CA PRO A 385 20.86 1.07 6.97
C PRO A 385 22.36 0.95 6.77
N SER A 386 23.15 1.19 7.81
CA SER A 386 24.59 1.08 7.77
C SER A 386 24.96 -0.39 7.75
N ALA A 387 25.29 -0.80 6.58
CA ALA A 387 26.29 -1.78 6.30
C ALA A 387 26.74 -2.68 7.47
N GLY A 388 26.19 -3.89 7.55
CA GLY A 388 26.86 -5.00 8.19
C GLY A 388 26.85 -5.02 9.71
N GLY A 389 25.99 -4.28 10.34
CA GLY A 389 25.72 -4.42 11.77
C GLY A 389 24.83 -5.65 12.03
N THR A 390 25.16 -6.40 13.06
CA THR A 390 24.24 -7.40 13.61
C THR A 390 23.15 -6.63 14.35
N TYR A 391 21.93 -6.75 13.91
CA TYR A 391 20.79 -6.13 14.55
C TYR A 391 20.31 -7.09 15.63
N LEU A 392 20.44 -6.69 16.87
CA LEU A 392 19.97 -7.46 18.00
C LEU A 392 18.71 -6.79 18.54
N PHE A 393 17.59 -7.48 18.41
CA PHE A 393 16.52 -7.35 19.37
C PHE A 393 16.81 -8.32 20.49
N ASP A 394 17.29 -7.82 21.59
CA ASP A 394 17.39 -8.59 22.81
C ASP A 394 16.05 -8.69 23.54
#